data_533800efce0f7bbc5c6ca226e5bfc132
#
_entry.id   533800efce0f7bbc5c6ca226e5bfc132
#
_cell.length_a   1.000
_cell.length_b   1.000
_cell.length_c   1.000
_cell.angle_alpha   90.00
_cell.angle_beta   90.00
_cell.angle_gamma   90.00
#
_symmetry.space_group_name_H-M   'P 1'
#
loop_
_entity.id
_entity.type
_entity.pdbx_description
1 polymer ?
#
loop_
_entity_poly.entity_id
_entity_poly.type
_entity_poly.pdbx_seq_one_letter_code
_entity_poly.pdbx_strand_id
1 'polypeptide(L)'
;WAMCFGIAFGSFAAYATSAFHTKFLIALDPTFNIQKLVIILGIINGVAYVGGTYFGAKLADKWGKKDIRAYGWLPAIAISLCLPIGIMSYWATSIEMNLLWTTLLLVFIGVYLGPSFAIAQTLAPIKMRAMSTALFFFILNMIALGGGPTFAGWLMDFFKENYNDLDSMRYAMTVTFGIFIPSAISFFIVSKVLPRDWDAAEKRNLDSTKSKF
;
A
#
# COMPACT_ATOMS: atom_id res chain seq x y z
N TRP A 1 10.99 0.42 12.67
CA TRP A 1 11.61 0.02 11.38
C TRP A 1 10.72 -0.96 10.59
N ALA A 2 10.23 -2.05 11.20
CA ALA A 2 9.41 -3.05 10.49
C ALA A 2 8.17 -2.42 9.81
N MET A 3 7.51 -1.44 10.44
CA MET A 3 6.39 -0.72 9.85
C MET A 3 6.81 0.13 8.66
N CYS A 4 7.96 0.80 8.71
CA CYS A 4 8.48 1.58 7.58
C CYS A 4 8.73 0.68 6.36
N PHE A 5 9.36 -0.48 6.56
CA PHE A 5 9.57 -1.45 5.50
C PHE A 5 8.25 -2.03 4.98
N GLY A 6 7.33 -2.38 5.88
CA GLY A 6 6.01 -2.89 5.49
C GLY A 6 5.27 -1.94 4.55
N ILE A 7 5.20 -0.67 4.91
CA ILE A 7 4.56 0.35 4.07
C ILE A 7 5.37 0.62 2.80
N ALA A 8 6.69 0.72 2.87
CA ALA A 8 7.52 1.00 1.71
C ALA A 8 7.35 -0.09 0.64
N PHE A 9 7.38 -1.36 1.02
CA PHE A 9 7.16 -2.47 0.10
C PHE A 9 5.72 -2.54 -0.42
N GLY A 10 4.71 -2.30 0.42
CA GLY A 10 3.33 -2.23 -0.02
C GLY A 10 3.08 -1.09 -1.00
N SER A 11 3.61 0.09 -0.71
CA SER A 11 3.50 1.26 -1.59
C SER A 11 4.33 1.12 -2.87
N PHE A 12 5.40 0.32 -2.88
CA PHE A 12 6.20 0.03 -4.06
C PHE A 12 5.36 -0.54 -5.22
N ALA A 13 4.59 -1.59 -4.95
CA ALA A 13 3.68 -2.17 -5.94
C ALA A 13 2.51 -1.23 -6.28
N ALA A 14 2.02 -0.45 -5.32
CA ALA A 14 0.95 0.53 -5.55
C ALA A 14 1.40 1.65 -6.51
N TYR A 15 2.60 2.20 -6.35
CA TYR A 15 3.13 3.22 -7.26
C TYR A 15 3.47 2.64 -8.64
N ALA A 16 4.00 1.40 -8.71
CA ALA A 16 4.19 0.71 -9.99
C ALA A 16 2.86 0.55 -10.74
N THR A 17 1.80 0.12 -10.05
CA THR A 17 0.46 0.03 -10.62
C THR A 17 -0.03 1.38 -11.11
N SER A 18 0.06 2.43 -10.29
CA SER A 18 -0.38 3.78 -10.67
C SER A 18 0.34 4.29 -11.93
N ALA A 19 1.63 3.99 -12.09
CA ALA A 19 2.42 4.45 -13.23
C ALA A 19 2.04 3.75 -14.55
N PHE A 20 1.72 2.46 -14.50
CA PHE A 20 1.55 1.66 -15.73
C PHE A 20 0.10 1.22 -16.00
N HIS A 21 -0.83 1.43 -15.07
CA HIS A 21 -2.20 0.94 -15.21
C HIS A 21 -2.94 1.53 -16.41
N THR A 22 -2.84 2.84 -16.63
CA THR A 22 -3.47 3.49 -17.80
C THR A 22 -2.90 2.94 -19.11
N LYS A 23 -1.57 2.76 -19.19
CA LYS A 23 -0.91 2.19 -20.35
C LYS A 23 -1.36 0.75 -20.61
N PHE A 24 -1.51 -0.04 -19.55
CA PHE A 24 -2.02 -1.41 -19.65
C PHE A 24 -3.45 -1.45 -20.21
N LEU A 25 -4.35 -0.57 -19.74
CA LEU A 25 -5.73 -0.53 -20.20
C LEU A 25 -5.85 -0.11 -21.67
N ILE A 26 -5.01 0.82 -22.13
CA ILE A 26 -4.94 1.20 -23.54
C ILE A 26 -4.41 0.04 -24.41
N ALA A 27 -3.46 -0.74 -23.89
CA ALA A 27 -2.95 -1.91 -24.59
C ALA A 27 -3.97 -3.07 -24.61
N LEU A 28 -4.83 -3.16 -23.58
CA LEU A 28 -5.89 -4.17 -23.48
C LEU A 28 -7.01 -3.92 -24.49
N ASP A 29 -7.45 -2.66 -24.64
CA ASP A 29 -8.45 -2.25 -25.64
C ASP A 29 -8.11 -0.86 -26.20
N PRO A 30 -7.43 -0.81 -27.37
CA PRO A 30 -7.06 0.46 -28.01
C PRO A 30 -8.27 1.25 -28.53
N THR A 31 -9.45 0.66 -28.62
CA THR A 31 -10.67 1.33 -29.12
C THR A 31 -11.42 2.09 -28.04
N PHE A 32 -11.07 1.85 -26.77
CA PHE A 32 -11.74 2.48 -25.64
C PHE A 32 -11.40 3.98 -25.55
N ASN A 33 -12.40 4.81 -25.25
CA ASN A 33 -12.23 6.25 -25.15
C ASN A 33 -11.36 6.62 -23.92
N ILE A 34 -10.15 7.12 -24.18
CA ILE A 34 -9.16 7.47 -23.14
C ILE A 34 -9.70 8.51 -22.15
N GLN A 35 -10.49 9.49 -22.61
CA GLN A 35 -11.03 10.51 -21.71
C GLN A 35 -12.01 9.91 -20.70
N LYS A 36 -12.90 9.01 -21.17
CA LYS A 36 -13.80 8.27 -20.27
C LYS A 36 -13.02 7.40 -19.28
N LEU A 37 -11.97 6.73 -19.75
CA LEU A 37 -11.12 5.88 -18.92
C LEU A 37 -10.48 6.66 -17.78
N VAL A 38 -9.87 7.80 -18.07
CA VAL A 38 -9.20 8.64 -17.07
C VAL A 38 -10.20 9.16 -16.01
N ILE A 39 -11.41 9.56 -16.43
CA ILE A 39 -12.46 9.99 -15.51
C ILE A 39 -12.88 8.83 -14.59
N ILE A 40 -13.13 7.64 -15.15
CA ILE A 40 -13.51 6.45 -14.38
C ILE A 40 -12.41 6.11 -13.38
N LEU A 41 -11.15 6.08 -13.80
CA LEU A 41 -10.01 5.81 -12.92
C LEU A 41 -9.88 6.87 -11.82
N GLY A 42 -10.12 8.14 -12.14
CA GLY A 42 -10.13 9.22 -11.15
C GLY A 42 -11.19 9.02 -10.07
N ILE A 43 -12.41 8.66 -10.46
CA ILE A 43 -13.52 8.37 -9.53
C ILE A 43 -13.20 7.14 -8.70
N ILE A 44 -12.73 6.05 -9.32
CA ILE A 44 -12.37 4.81 -8.63
C ILE A 44 -11.27 5.10 -7.60
N ASN A 45 -10.21 5.81 -7.97
CA ASN A 45 -9.15 6.19 -7.04
C ASN A 45 -9.68 7.04 -5.88
N GLY A 46 -10.47 8.07 -6.16
CA GLY A 46 -11.04 8.93 -5.12
C GLY A 46 -11.95 8.16 -4.15
N VAL A 47 -12.86 7.34 -4.66
CA VAL A 47 -13.85 6.64 -3.82
C VAL A 47 -13.26 5.40 -3.15
N ALA A 48 -12.62 4.53 -3.92
CA ALA A 48 -12.15 3.23 -3.41
C ALA A 48 -10.96 3.39 -2.44
N TYR A 49 -9.97 4.20 -2.82
CA TYR A 49 -8.78 4.40 -2.00
C TYR A 49 -9.09 5.18 -0.71
N VAL A 50 -9.83 6.30 -0.81
CA VAL A 50 -10.23 7.09 0.36
C VAL A 50 -11.19 6.30 1.24
N GLY A 51 -12.18 5.63 0.65
CA GLY A 51 -13.10 4.74 1.36
C GLY A 51 -12.35 3.62 2.08
N GLY A 52 -11.44 2.94 1.41
CA GLY A 52 -10.58 1.91 2.00
C GLY A 52 -9.76 2.42 3.19
N THR A 53 -9.14 3.60 3.05
CA THR A 53 -8.37 4.22 4.13
C THR A 53 -9.23 4.55 5.35
N TYR A 54 -10.42 5.12 5.13
CA TYR A 54 -11.36 5.42 6.21
C TYR A 54 -11.84 4.14 6.92
N PHE A 55 -12.27 3.14 6.16
CA PHE A 55 -12.72 1.86 6.71
C PHE A 55 -11.59 1.13 7.43
N GLY A 56 -10.39 1.12 6.87
CA GLY A 56 -9.21 0.52 7.48
C GLY A 56 -8.86 1.16 8.82
N ALA A 57 -8.83 2.49 8.88
CA ALA A 57 -8.59 3.22 10.12
C ALA A 57 -9.67 2.93 11.17
N LYS A 58 -10.96 3.04 10.79
CA LYS A 58 -12.09 2.77 11.69
C LYS A 58 -12.09 1.32 12.21
N LEU A 59 -11.74 0.37 11.37
CA LEU A 59 -11.68 -1.04 11.75
C LEU A 59 -10.51 -1.31 12.70
N ALA A 60 -9.34 -0.72 12.41
CA ALA A 60 -8.17 -0.78 13.29
C ALA A 60 -8.44 -0.14 14.66
N ASP A 61 -9.10 1.01 14.70
CA ASP A 61 -9.49 1.66 15.95
C ASP A 61 -10.49 0.82 16.76
N LYS A 62 -11.47 0.22 16.09
CA LYS A 62 -12.47 -0.65 16.76
C LYS A 62 -11.82 -1.89 17.37
N TRP A 63 -10.93 -2.54 16.63
CA TRP A 63 -10.26 -3.76 17.10
C TRP A 63 -9.06 -3.45 17.99
N GLY A 64 -8.35 -2.35 17.74
CA GLY A 64 -7.23 -1.88 18.53
C GLY A 64 -7.59 -1.51 19.97
N LYS A 65 -8.84 -1.11 20.22
CA LYS A 65 -9.37 -0.93 21.59
C LYS A 65 -9.41 -2.23 22.40
N LYS A 66 -9.51 -3.38 21.74
CA LYS A 66 -9.50 -4.71 22.39
C LYS A 66 -8.09 -5.32 22.42
N ASP A 67 -7.36 -5.19 21.33
CA ASP A 67 -6.00 -5.69 21.18
C ASP A 67 -5.23 -4.77 20.22
N ILE A 68 -4.21 -4.10 20.75
CA ILE A 68 -3.35 -3.18 20.00
C ILE A 68 -2.67 -3.86 18.78
N ARG A 69 -2.52 -5.17 18.80
CA ARG A 69 -1.96 -5.95 17.69
C ARG A 69 -2.78 -5.83 16.40
N ALA A 70 -4.04 -5.37 16.51
CA ALA A 70 -4.91 -5.14 15.36
C ALA A 70 -4.32 -4.16 14.34
N TYR A 71 -3.57 -3.16 14.79
CA TYR A 71 -2.86 -2.23 13.92
C TYR A 71 -1.70 -2.85 13.13
N GLY A 72 -1.30 -4.07 13.46
CA GLY A 72 -0.30 -4.83 12.70
C GLY A 72 -0.95 -5.92 11.83
N TRP A 73 -1.80 -6.78 12.40
CA TRP A 73 -2.35 -7.91 11.62
C TRP A 73 -3.44 -7.49 10.63
N LEU A 74 -4.19 -6.39 10.85
CA LEU A 74 -5.14 -5.89 9.87
C LEU A 74 -4.46 -5.43 8.57
N PRO A 75 -3.40 -4.58 8.60
CA PRO A 75 -2.60 -4.30 7.44
C PRO A 75 -1.97 -5.54 6.81
N ALA A 76 -1.49 -6.50 7.61
CA ALA A 76 -0.90 -7.73 7.10
C ALA A 76 -1.89 -8.55 6.27
N ILE A 77 -3.13 -8.71 6.73
CA ILE A 77 -4.18 -9.40 5.99
C ILE A 77 -4.55 -8.62 4.73
N ALA A 78 -4.74 -7.29 4.85
CA ALA A 78 -5.12 -6.46 3.72
C ALA A 78 -4.08 -6.54 2.59
N ILE A 79 -2.78 -6.43 2.92
CA ILE A 79 -1.71 -6.50 1.93
C ILE A 79 -1.54 -7.91 1.36
N SER A 80 -1.80 -8.95 2.14
CA SER A 80 -1.77 -10.34 1.65
C SER A 80 -2.86 -10.58 0.59
N LEU A 81 -4.03 -9.96 0.75
CA LEU A 81 -5.11 -10.02 -0.23
C LEU A 81 -4.81 -9.18 -1.48
N CYS A 82 -3.98 -8.13 -1.37
CA CYS A 82 -3.57 -7.34 -2.53
C CYS A 82 -2.80 -8.17 -3.57
N LEU A 83 -2.06 -9.20 -3.16
CA LEU A 83 -1.29 -10.05 -4.07
C LEU A 83 -2.18 -10.77 -5.10
N PRO A 84 -3.13 -11.63 -4.72
CA PRO A 84 -3.98 -12.32 -5.68
C PRO A 84 -4.88 -11.36 -6.46
N ILE A 85 -5.42 -10.34 -5.80
CA ILE A 85 -6.28 -9.34 -6.44
C ILE A 85 -5.51 -8.54 -7.49
N GLY A 86 -4.27 -8.13 -7.20
CA GLY A 86 -3.40 -7.43 -8.13
C GLY A 86 -3.06 -8.27 -9.36
N ILE A 87 -2.73 -9.55 -9.15
CA ILE A 87 -2.50 -10.49 -10.26
C ILE A 87 -3.77 -10.60 -11.12
N MET A 88 -4.94 -10.85 -10.52
CA MET A 88 -6.20 -10.97 -11.24
C MET A 88 -6.55 -9.70 -12.03
N SER A 89 -6.17 -8.51 -11.55
CA SER A 89 -6.43 -7.27 -12.29
C SER A 89 -5.66 -7.22 -13.62
N TYR A 90 -4.39 -7.61 -13.65
CA TYR A 90 -3.59 -7.59 -14.88
C TYR A 90 -3.83 -8.81 -15.80
N TRP A 91 -4.38 -9.91 -15.28
CA TRP A 91 -4.80 -11.06 -16.08
C TRP A 91 -6.26 -10.97 -16.55
N ALA A 92 -6.95 -9.89 -16.27
CA ALA A 92 -8.28 -9.62 -16.79
C ALA A 92 -8.26 -9.54 -18.32
N THR A 93 -9.33 -10.05 -18.94
CA THR A 93 -9.50 -10.08 -20.40
C THR A 93 -10.34 -8.92 -20.94
N SER A 94 -11.04 -8.20 -20.05
CA SER A 94 -11.85 -7.03 -20.39
C SER A 94 -11.54 -5.84 -19.46
N ILE A 95 -11.83 -4.63 -19.94
CA ILE A 95 -11.66 -3.40 -19.16
C ILE A 95 -12.53 -3.43 -17.90
N GLU A 96 -13.78 -3.86 -18.00
CA GLU A 96 -14.71 -3.92 -16.86
C GLU A 96 -14.20 -4.83 -15.76
N MET A 97 -13.70 -6.01 -16.15
CA MET A 97 -13.11 -6.97 -15.21
C MET A 97 -11.86 -6.40 -14.54
N ASN A 98 -10.99 -5.75 -15.31
CA ASN A 98 -9.81 -5.07 -14.77
C ASN A 98 -10.19 -3.96 -13.79
N LEU A 99 -11.14 -3.10 -14.15
CA LEU A 99 -11.61 -2.00 -13.28
C LEU A 99 -12.21 -2.52 -11.97
N LEU A 100 -12.94 -3.66 -12.02
CA LEU A 100 -13.49 -4.30 -10.83
C LEU A 100 -12.38 -4.77 -9.89
N TRP A 101 -11.41 -5.51 -10.41
CA TRP A 101 -10.28 -6.00 -9.60
C TRP A 101 -9.40 -4.87 -9.09
N THR A 102 -9.17 -3.85 -9.90
CA THR A 102 -8.41 -2.65 -9.51
C THR A 102 -9.13 -1.85 -8.42
N THR A 103 -10.45 -1.73 -8.51
CA THR A 103 -11.25 -1.08 -7.45
C THR A 103 -11.07 -1.82 -6.13
N LEU A 104 -11.16 -3.15 -6.16
CA LEU A 104 -10.96 -3.98 -4.97
C LEU A 104 -9.52 -3.86 -4.43
N LEU A 105 -8.52 -3.87 -5.32
CA LEU A 105 -7.11 -3.66 -4.98
C LEU A 105 -6.91 -2.33 -4.26
N LEU A 106 -7.48 -1.23 -4.77
CA LEU A 106 -7.37 0.10 -4.18
C LEU A 106 -8.03 0.20 -2.81
N VAL A 107 -9.16 -0.48 -2.60
CA VAL A 107 -9.79 -0.57 -1.28
C VAL A 107 -8.83 -1.21 -0.27
N PHE A 108 -8.23 -2.35 -0.59
CA PHE A 108 -7.30 -3.04 0.31
C PHE A 108 -5.99 -2.27 0.51
N ILE A 109 -5.49 -1.57 -0.53
CA ILE A 109 -4.38 -0.63 -0.39
C ILE A 109 -4.73 0.50 0.60
N GLY A 110 -5.94 1.05 0.53
CA GLY A 110 -6.42 2.02 1.51
C GLY A 110 -6.48 1.44 2.92
N VAL A 111 -7.00 0.22 3.09
CA VAL A 111 -7.17 -0.44 4.39
C VAL A 111 -5.86 -0.59 5.14
N TYR A 112 -4.73 -0.91 4.49
CA TYR A 112 -3.46 -1.04 5.20
C TYR A 112 -2.81 0.31 5.54
N LEU A 113 -3.05 1.34 4.72
CA LEU A 113 -2.41 2.65 4.90
C LEU A 113 -2.92 3.41 6.12
N GLY A 114 -4.22 3.46 6.34
CA GLY A 114 -4.83 4.19 7.44
C GLY A 114 -4.23 3.86 8.81
N PRO A 115 -4.29 2.59 9.24
CA PRO A 115 -3.70 2.14 10.51
C PRO A 115 -2.19 2.39 10.60
N SER A 116 -1.50 2.22 9.48
CA SER A 116 -0.05 2.35 9.43
C SER A 116 0.43 3.77 9.71
N PHE A 117 -0.25 4.78 9.15
CA PHE A 117 0.05 6.18 9.47
C PHE A 117 -0.29 6.54 10.90
N ALA A 118 -1.41 6.04 11.44
CA ALA A 118 -1.81 6.30 12.81
C ALA A 118 -0.73 5.82 13.80
N ILE A 119 -0.23 4.59 13.62
CA ILE A 119 0.83 4.03 14.48
C ILE A 119 2.17 4.76 14.32
N ALA A 120 2.58 5.08 13.08
CA ALA A 120 3.82 5.79 12.84
C ALA A 120 3.87 7.13 13.60
N GLN A 121 2.74 7.84 13.69
CA GLN A 121 2.63 9.09 14.43
C GLN A 121 2.53 8.87 15.95
N THR A 122 1.83 7.82 16.40
CA THR A 122 1.56 7.59 17.83
C THR A 122 2.81 7.09 18.57
N LEU A 123 3.64 6.26 17.94
CA LEU A 123 4.89 5.76 18.53
C LEU A 123 5.97 6.83 18.65
N ALA A 124 5.86 7.94 17.92
CA ALA A 124 6.82 9.03 18.00
C ALA A 124 6.62 9.90 19.25
N PRO A 125 7.70 10.41 19.87
CA PRO A 125 7.61 11.40 20.95
C PRO A 125 6.81 12.62 20.48
N ILE A 126 5.98 13.20 21.36
CA ILE A 126 5.09 14.32 21.03
C ILE A 126 5.85 15.47 20.34
N LYS A 127 7.05 15.81 20.86
CA LYS A 127 7.90 16.88 20.30
C LYS A 127 8.51 16.55 18.94
N MET A 128 8.58 15.27 18.56
CA MET A 128 9.24 14.78 17.34
C MET A 128 8.27 14.17 16.31
N ARG A 129 6.97 14.25 16.55
CA ARG A 129 5.96 13.64 15.65
C ARG A 129 6.08 14.12 14.20
N ALA A 130 6.24 15.44 14.00
CA ALA A 130 6.40 16.02 12.68
C ALA A 130 7.67 15.51 11.97
N MET A 131 8.80 15.48 12.70
CA MET A 131 10.08 14.97 12.19
C MET A 131 9.98 13.48 11.84
N SER A 132 9.39 12.67 12.72
CA SER A 132 9.20 11.23 12.50
C SER A 132 8.31 10.96 11.30
N THR A 133 7.24 11.74 11.12
CA THR A 133 6.36 11.65 9.96
C THR A 133 7.10 12.04 8.67
N ALA A 134 7.88 13.11 8.68
CA ALA A 134 8.67 13.53 7.53
C ALA A 134 9.71 12.48 7.11
N LEU A 135 10.44 11.92 8.08
CA LEU A 135 11.41 10.84 7.83
C LEU A 135 10.72 9.58 7.29
N PHE A 136 9.57 9.24 7.84
CA PHE A 136 8.77 8.12 7.38
C PHE A 136 8.34 8.29 5.92
N PHE A 137 7.79 9.45 5.54
CA PHE A 137 7.43 9.74 4.15
C PHE A 137 8.64 9.81 3.23
N PHE A 138 9.78 10.31 3.71
CA PHE A 138 11.01 10.34 2.94
C PHE A 138 11.46 8.92 2.56
N ILE A 139 11.56 8.01 3.54
CA ILE A 139 11.95 6.61 3.30
C ILE A 139 10.94 5.92 2.37
N LEU A 140 9.63 6.12 2.63
CA LEU A 140 8.57 5.56 1.82
C LEU A 140 8.70 6.00 0.35
N ASN A 141 8.82 7.30 0.11
CA ASN A 141 8.88 7.80 -1.26
C ASN A 141 10.19 7.45 -1.97
N MET A 142 11.33 7.43 -1.28
CA MET A 142 12.59 6.98 -1.87
C MET A 142 12.51 5.53 -2.36
N ILE A 143 11.98 4.64 -1.54
CA ILE A 143 11.89 3.22 -1.89
C ILE A 143 10.74 2.96 -2.85
N ALA A 144 9.55 3.46 -2.54
CA ALA A 144 8.34 3.09 -3.25
C ALA A 144 8.12 3.90 -4.53
N LEU A 145 8.18 5.23 -4.47
CA LEU A 145 7.98 6.09 -5.63
C LEU A 145 9.17 6.04 -6.59
N GLY A 146 10.40 6.03 -6.06
CA GLY A 146 11.61 5.92 -6.88
C GLY A 146 11.81 4.50 -7.43
N GLY A 147 11.63 3.48 -6.59
CA GLY A 147 11.91 2.09 -6.94
C GLY A 147 10.79 1.38 -7.69
N GLY A 148 9.53 1.58 -7.29
CA GLY A 148 8.39 0.82 -7.82
C GLY A 148 8.23 0.93 -9.35
N PRO A 149 8.00 2.13 -9.90
CA PRO A 149 7.87 2.32 -11.34
C PRO A 149 9.12 1.92 -12.11
N THR A 150 10.31 2.22 -11.58
CA THR A 150 11.59 1.89 -12.22
C THR A 150 11.77 0.38 -12.34
N PHE A 151 11.51 -0.36 -11.27
CA PHE A 151 11.62 -1.82 -11.27
C PHE A 151 10.59 -2.47 -12.19
N ALA A 152 9.33 -2.01 -12.15
CA ALA A 152 8.29 -2.53 -13.02
C ALA A 152 8.60 -2.23 -14.51
N GLY A 153 9.09 -1.03 -14.81
CA GLY A 153 9.51 -0.66 -16.17
C GLY A 153 10.67 -1.53 -16.67
N TRP A 154 11.68 -1.73 -15.83
CA TRP A 154 12.80 -2.63 -16.16
C TRP A 154 12.34 -4.07 -16.43
N LEU A 155 11.44 -4.59 -15.62
CA LEU A 155 10.85 -5.92 -15.84
C LEU A 155 10.04 -5.97 -17.15
N MET A 156 9.28 -4.92 -17.49
CA MET A 156 8.55 -4.86 -18.75
C MET A 156 9.49 -4.92 -19.94
N ASP A 157 10.59 -4.17 -19.92
CA ASP A 157 11.59 -4.17 -20.98
C ASP A 157 12.28 -5.55 -21.10
N PHE A 158 12.60 -6.17 -19.96
CA PHE A 158 13.16 -7.53 -19.93
C PHE A 158 12.21 -8.58 -20.55
N PHE A 159 10.91 -8.52 -20.23
CA PHE A 159 9.95 -9.46 -20.79
C PHE A 159 9.59 -9.18 -22.25
N LYS A 160 9.78 -7.96 -22.76
CA LYS A 160 9.54 -7.62 -24.17
C LYS A 160 10.43 -8.37 -25.15
N GLU A 161 11.57 -8.88 -24.73
CA GLU A 161 12.43 -9.68 -25.57
C GLU A 161 11.77 -10.99 -26.04
N ASN A 162 10.81 -11.52 -25.24
CA ASN A 162 10.18 -12.83 -25.48
C ASN A 162 8.65 -12.78 -25.59
N TYR A 163 8.01 -11.66 -25.24
CA TYR A 163 6.55 -11.52 -25.17
C TYR A 163 6.09 -10.23 -25.84
N ASN A 164 4.82 -10.19 -26.25
CA ASN A 164 4.17 -8.98 -26.73
C ASN A 164 4.04 -7.92 -25.62
N ASP A 165 3.73 -6.67 -25.98
CA ASP A 165 3.63 -5.57 -25.05
C ASP A 165 2.64 -5.80 -23.90
N LEU A 166 1.49 -6.41 -24.17
CA LEU A 166 0.46 -6.68 -23.18
C LEU A 166 0.90 -7.76 -22.17
N ASP A 167 1.44 -8.87 -22.68
CA ASP A 167 1.90 -9.96 -21.81
C ASP A 167 3.16 -9.60 -21.04
N SER A 168 4.04 -8.78 -21.61
CA SER A 168 5.18 -8.21 -20.89
C SER A 168 4.75 -7.41 -19.66
N MET A 169 3.70 -6.60 -19.79
CA MET A 169 3.12 -5.87 -18.65
C MET A 169 2.50 -6.82 -17.63
N ARG A 170 1.79 -7.87 -18.06
CA ARG A 170 1.19 -8.88 -17.17
C ARG A 170 2.23 -9.59 -16.33
N TYR A 171 3.30 -10.11 -16.96
CA TYR A 171 4.37 -10.80 -16.25
C TYR A 171 5.16 -9.85 -15.32
N ALA A 172 5.51 -8.67 -15.82
CA ALA A 172 6.24 -7.67 -15.02
C ALA A 172 5.47 -7.26 -13.76
N MET A 173 4.16 -7.00 -13.89
CA MET A 173 3.33 -6.64 -12.74
C MET A 173 3.08 -7.82 -11.82
N THR A 174 2.95 -9.04 -12.33
CA THR A 174 2.85 -10.26 -11.49
C THR A 174 4.08 -10.42 -10.60
N VAL A 175 5.27 -10.24 -11.14
CA VAL A 175 6.53 -10.28 -10.37
C VAL A 175 6.58 -9.11 -9.38
N THR A 176 6.20 -7.90 -9.81
CA THR A 176 6.17 -6.70 -8.95
C THR A 176 5.23 -6.88 -7.77
N PHE A 177 4.07 -7.53 -7.94
CA PHE A 177 3.16 -7.82 -6.83
C PHE A 177 3.73 -8.83 -5.83
N GLY A 178 4.72 -9.62 -6.20
CA GLY A 178 5.47 -10.47 -5.26
C GLY A 178 6.05 -9.70 -4.08
N ILE A 179 6.28 -8.38 -4.21
CA ILE A 179 6.76 -7.51 -3.13
C ILE A 179 5.73 -7.37 -1.98
N PHE A 180 4.46 -7.70 -2.22
CA PHE A 180 3.47 -7.75 -1.14
C PHE A 180 3.77 -8.84 -0.10
N ILE A 181 4.53 -9.89 -0.46
CA ILE A 181 4.93 -10.95 0.48
C ILE A 181 5.82 -10.41 1.60
N PRO A 182 7.00 -9.80 1.31
CA PRO A 182 7.82 -9.21 2.38
C PRO A 182 7.11 -8.05 3.11
N SER A 183 6.21 -7.33 2.45
CA SER A 183 5.35 -6.33 3.09
C SER A 183 4.44 -6.97 4.15
N ALA A 184 3.72 -8.04 3.80
CA ALA A 184 2.85 -8.78 4.72
C ALA A 184 3.64 -9.34 5.92
N ILE A 185 4.81 -9.95 5.66
CA ILE A 185 5.70 -10.44 6.71
C ILE A 185 6.11 -9.32 7.67
N SER A 186 6.47 -8.15 7.14
CA SER A 186 6.84 -6.99 7.94
C SER A 186 5.70 -6.53 8.84
N PHE A 187 4.47 -6.48 8.34
CA PHE A 187 3.29 -6.14 9.16
C PHE A 187 2.96 -7.23 10.19
N PHE A 188 3.18 -8.50 9.88
CA PHE A 188 3.06 -9.58 10.88
C PHE A 188 4.10 -9.43 12.01
N ILE A 189 5.32 -9.04 11.68
CA ILE A 189 6.34 -8.74 12.69
C ILE A 189 5.90 -7.55 13.55
N VAL A 190 5.36 -6.50 12.94
CA VAL A 190 4.79 -5.34 13.65
C VAL A 190 3.73 -5.80 14.65
N SER A 191 2.81 -6.68 14.27
CA SER A 191 1.75 -7.14 15.18
C SER A 191 2.29 -7.82 16.46
N LYS A 192 3.45 -8.44 16.37
CA LYS A 192 4.10 -9.10 17.53
C LYS A 192 4.88 -8.13 18.41
N VAL A 193 5.51 -7.11 17.81
CA VAL A 193 6.38 -6.17 18.52
C VAL A 193 5.61 -4.96 19.06
N LEU A 194 4.52 -4.60 18.40
CA LEU A 194 3.74 -3.40 18.69
C LEU A 194 3.29 -3.25 20.16
N PRO A 195 2.83 -4.29 20.89
CA PRO A 195 2.43 -4.12 22.29
C PRO A 195 3.56 -3.58 23.16
N ARG A 196 4.77 -4.14 23.02
CA ARG A 196 5.96 -3.71 23.75
C ARG A 196 6.34 -2.26 23.44
N ASP A 197 6.33 -1.90 22.14
CA ASP A 197 6.71 -0.58 21.70
C ASP A 197 5.65 0.47 22.10
N TRP A 198 4.40 0.07 22.15
CA TRP A 198 3.30 0.90 22.63
C TRP A 198 3.43 1.24 24.09
N ASP A 199 3.64 0.24 24.97
CA ASP A 199 3.84 0.43 26.41
C ASP A 199 5.06 1.32 26.70
N ALA A 200 6.14 1.15 25.92
CA ALA A 200 7.33 1.99 26.04
C ALA A 200 7.07 3.44 25.61
N ALA A 201 6.26 3.66 24.57
CA ALA A 201 5.88 4.98 24.10
C ALA A 201 4.96 5.70 25.10
N GLU A 202 4.03 4.98 25.71
CA GLU A 202 3.12 5.51 26.74
C GLU A 202 3.87 5.94 27.98
N LYS A 203 4.75 5.10 28.52
CA LYS A 203 5.61 5.44 29.68
C LYS A 203 6.44 6.69 29.40
N ARG A 204 7.11 6.77 28.26
CA ARG A 204 7.91 7.94 27.87
C ARG A 204 7.09 9.22 27.79
N ASN A 205 5.85 9.16 27.30
CA ASN A 205 4.98 10.34 27.22
C ASN A 205 4.50 10.79 28.60
N LEU A 206 4.20 9.86 29.52
CA LEU A 206 3.85 10.15 30.91
C LEU A 206 5.01 10.84 31.67
N ASP A 207 6.24 10.33 31.52
CA ASP A 207 7.42 10.90 32.14
C ASP A 207 7.73 12.31 31.62
N SER A 208 7.53 12.54 30.31
CA SER A 208 7.70 13.87 29.69
C SER A 208 6.68 14.91 30.20
N THR A 209 5.51 14.45 30.64
CA THR A 209 4.48 15.33 31.24
C THR A 209 4.78 15.65 32.66
N LYS A 210 5.26 14.68 33.46
CA LYS A 210 5.65 14.88 34.87
C LYS A 210 6.86 15.82 35.04
N SER A 211 7.79 15.82 34.09
CA SER A 211 8.99 16.68 34.15
C SER A 211 8.71 18.16 33.83
N LYS A 212 7.47 18.54 33.53
CA LYS A 212 7.06 19.94 33.30
C LYS A 212 6.38 20.60 34.47
N PHE A 213 6.15 19.88 35.56
CA PHE A 213 5.68 20.37 36.86
C PHE A 213 6.75 20.18 37.94
#